data_4e263f46f18ba5672abde46164178d16
#
_entry.id   4e263f46f18ba5672abde46164178d16
#
_cell.length_a   1.000
_cell.length_b   1.000
_cell.length_c   1.000
_cell.angle_alpha   90.00
_cell.angle_beta   90.00
_cell.angle_gamma   90.00
#
_symmetry.space_group_name_H-M   'P 1'
#
loop_
_entity.id
_entity.type
_entity.pdbx_description
1 polymer ?
#
loop_
_entity_poly.entity_id
_entity_poly.type
_entity_poly.pdbx_seq_one_letter_code
_entity_poly.pdbx_strand_id
1 'polypeptide(L)'
;MVKMPTMVKNKINILEEVENMKINKKVIANLTKCYSIAPLKYKGTNCFLVAAEKIDRCILFDSEGNEIETVWNEPGGVMSMVQVPGANGQFLATHKFYSPNDSKEAKIVIATPTKDGKWSIRTLVNLPHVHRFDLIKRNGKTYLIACTLKSGHEYKDDWSNPGKVYAAELPNDLSNFNEEFQLQLKVIKDGMLKNHGYYKVMEEGVETAVISSEIGVFQFIPPETEDTEWEIKQLINTPSSDAVLIDIDSDGEMELAVLAPFHGDTVRIYKKKEGIYKEMYVHPEPVEFTHALYGGNLCGKPSVVIGHRQGKKSLFALTYDAEKRNIQCENIDTGCGPANVYHYIKDNKDIIIATNREIGEVAMYTIES
;
A
#
# COMPACT_ATOMS: atom_id res chain seq x y z
N MET A 1 14.97 77.13 -3.14
CA MET A 1 14.06 75.98 -3.10
C MET A 1 14.51 74.94 -4.12
N VAL A 2 15.21 73.90 -3.69
CA VAL A 2 15.70 72.86 -4.60
C VAL A 2 14.75 71.70 -4.45
N LYS A 3 14.07 71.32 -5.58
CA LYS A 3 13.21 70.14 -5.61
C LYS A 3 14.05 68.85 -5.70
N MET A 4 13.90 67.99 -4.71
CA MET A 4 14.45 66.62 -4.78
C MET A 4 13.61 65.74 -5.73
N PRO A 5 14.22 64.85 -6.51
CA PRO A 5 13.49 63.92 -7.34
C PRO A 5 12.95 62.72 -6.53
N THR A 6 11.71 62.38 -6.77
CA THR A 6 11.01 61.24 -6.20
C THR A 6 11.58 59.94 -6.76
N MET A 7 12.19 59.09 -5.92
CA MET A 7 12.58 57.72 -6.29
C MET A 7 11.33 56.85 -6.50
N VAL A 8 11.11 56.45 -7.73
CA VAL A 8 10.15 55.38 -8.08
C VAL A 8 10.77 54.05 -7.71
N LYS A 9 10.26 53.41 -6.65
CA LYS A 9 10.58 52.02 -6.32
C LYS A 9 9.90 51.10 -7.35
N ASN A 10 10.69 50.58 -8.28
CA ASN A 10 10.28 49.44 -9.09
C ASN A 10 10.11 48.22 -8.18
N LYS A 11 8.86 47.79 -7.92
CA LYS A 11 8.55 46.50 -7.42
C LYS A 11 8.81 45.49 -8.54
N ILE A 12 9.90 44.74 -8.46
CA ILE A 12 10.10 43.54 -9.26
C ILE A 12 9.11 42.53 -8.67
N ASN A 13 8.01 42.25 -9.37
CA ASN A 13 7.18 41.11 -9.13
C ASN A 13 7.97 39.88 -9.64
N ILE A 14 8.69 39.23 -8.79
CA ILE A 14 9.14 37.86 -9.03
C ILE A 14 7.85 37.03 -8.90
N LEU A 15 7.24 36.67 -10.02
CA LEU A 15 6.31 35.58 -10.09
C LEU A 15 7.17 34.31 -9.84
N GLU A 16 7.13 33.76 -8.64
CA GLU A 16 7.62 32.43 -8.40
C GLU A 16 6.77 31.49 -9.27
N GLU A 17 7.38 30.95 -10.32
CA GLU A 17 6.82 29.81 -11.05
C GLU A 17 6.67 28.67 -10.02
N VAL A 18 5.44 28.31 -9.69
CA VAL A 18 5.17 27.07 -9.00
C VAL A 18 5.61 25.98 -9.98
N GLU A 19 6.74 25.34 -9.71
CA GLU A 19 7.20 24.18 -10.48
C GLU A 19 6.16 23.06 -10.29
N ASN A 20 5.26 22.94 -11.25
CA ASN A 20 4.32 21.84 -11.32
C ASN A 20 5.08 20.57 -11.73
N MET A 21 4.76 19.44 -11.11
CA MET A 21 5.34 18.14 -11.49
C MET A 21 5.08 17.88 -12.98
N LYS A 22 6.14 17.54 -13.72
CA LYS A 22 6.00 17.07 -15.10
C LYS A 22 5.71 15.57 -15.07
N ILE A 23 4.52 15.20 -15.50
CA ILE A 23 4.02 13.83 -15.44
C ILE A 23 3.87 13.26 -16.84
N ASN A 24 4.48 12.09 -17.06
CA ASN A 24 4.32 11.35 -18.31
C ASN A 24 3.71 9.97 -18.00
N LYS A 25 2.53 9.69 -18.54
CA LYS A 25 1.82 8.41 -18.40
C LYS A 25 2.13 7.48 -19.57
N LYS A 26 2.48 6.23 -19.27
CA LYS A 26 2.59 5.11 -20.23
C LYS A 26 1.70 3.97 -19.75
N VAL A 27 0.76 3.50 -20.57
CA VAL A 27 0.03 2.25 -20.30
C VAL A 27 0.96 1.08 -20.67
N ILE A 28 1.28 0.23 -19.70
CA ILE A 28 2.23 -0.89 -19.86
C ILE A 28 1.53 -2.23 -20.07
N ALA A 29 0.27 -2.36 -19.64
CA ALA A 29 -0.57 -3.51 -19.92
C ALA A 29 -2.07 -3.17 -19.78
N ASN A 30 -2.91 -3.94 -20.45
CA ASN A 30 -4.34 -4.04 -20.18
C ASN A 30 -4.58 -5.30 -19.35
N LEU A 31 -5.14 -5.15 -18.15
CA LEU A 31 -5.40 -6.23 -17.23
C LEU A 31 -6.72 -5.96 -16.50
N THR A 32 -7.73 -6.77 -16.81
CA THR A 32 -9.08 -6.60 -16.26
C THR A 32 -9.06 -6.74 -14.73
N LYS A 33 -9.55 -5.71 -14.04
CA LYS A 33 -9.54 -5.67 -12.57
C LYS A 33 -8.14 -5.87 -11.98
N CYS A 34 -7.11 -5.27 -12.61
CA CYS A 34 -5.77 -5.19 -12.04
C CYS A 34 -5.81 -4.63 -10.62
N TYR A 35 -5.05 -5.19 -9.71
CA TYR A 35 -5.20 -4.85 -8.29
C TYR A 35 -3.87 -4.82 -7.54
N SER A 36 -3.25 -5.97 -7.31
CA SER A 36 -2.05 -6.09 -6.48
C SER A 36 -0.78 -5.75 -7.25
N ILE A 37 0.14 -5.04 -6.59
CA ILE A 37 1.48 -4.74 -7.11
C ILE A 37 2.50 -5.11 -6.04
N ALA A 38 3.62 -5.69 -6.43
CA ALA A 38 4.74 -5.93 -5.52
C ALA A 38 6.09 -5.86 -6.22
N PRO A 39 7.13 -5.28 -5.58
CA PRO A 39 8.49 -5.41 -6.07
C PRO A 39 8.96 -6.86 -6.04
N LEU A 40 9.80 -7.23 -6.99
CA LEU A 40 10.42 -8.56 -7.05
C LEU A 40 11.85 -8.46 -7.58
N LYS A 41 12.82 -8.97 -6.85
CA LYS A 41 14.14 -9.23 -7.40
C LYS A 41 14.13 -10.58 -8.11
N TYR A 42 14.29 -10.58 -9.43
CA TYR A 42 14.23 -11.77 -10.28
C TYR A 42 15.42 -11.85 -11.19
N LYS A 43 16.12 -13.00 -11.21
CA LYS A 43 17.36 -13.22 -11.99
C LYS A 43 18.40 -12.11 -11.81
N GLY A 44 18.48 -11.56 -10.58
CA GLY A 44 19.44 -10.51 -10.22
C GLY A 44 19.00 -9.08 -10.57
N THR A 45 17.87 -8.89 -11.25
CA THR A 45 17.34 -7.58 -11.66
C THR A 45 16.13 -7.17 -10.80
N ASN A 46 15.91 -5.86 -10.68
CA ASN A 46 14.72 -5.32 -10.04
C ASN A 46 13.55 -5.35 -11.02
N CYS A 47 12.50 -6.01 -10.61
CA CYS A 47 11.26 -6.22 -11.36
C CYS A 47 10.07 -5.84 -10.47
N PHE A 48 8.87 -5.93 -11.02
CA PHE A 48 7.64 -5.86 -10.22
C PHE A 48 6.57 -6.80 -10.79
N LEU A 49 5.68 -7.23 -9.90
CA LEU A 49 4.54 -8.08 -10.20
C LEU A 49 3.27 -7.23 -10.22
N VAL A 50 2.35 -7.56 -11.14
CA VAL A 50 0.98 -7.05 -11.12
C VAL A 50 0.02 -8.22 -11.26
N ALA A 51 -1.01 -8.28 -10.42
CA ALA A 51 -2.01 -9.34 -10.45
C ALA A 51 -3.44 -8.82 -10.33
N ALA A 52 -4.39 -9.59 -10.84
CA ALA A 52 -5.81 -9.24 -10.88
C ALA A 52 -6.58 -9.65 -9.63
N GLU A 53 -7.59 -8.86 -9.27
CA GLU A 53 -8.58 -9.18 -8.23
C GLU A 53 -9.52 -10.32 -8.64
N LYS A 54 -9.84 -10.44 -9.92
CA LYS A 54 -10.85 -11.40 -10.39
C LYS A 54 -10.22 -12.61 -11.09
N ILE A 55 -10.36 -12.71 -12.39
CA ILE A 55 -10.05 -13.91 -13.18
C ILE A 55 -8.85 -13.77 -14.11
N ASP A 56 -8.17 -12.61 -14.09
CA ASP A 56 -7.04 -12.38 -14.97
C ASP A 56 -5.71 -12.77 -14.30
N ARG A 57 -4.66 -12.77 -15.08
CA ARG A 57 -3.34 -13.31 -14.78
C ARG A 57 -2.51 -12.49 -13.78
N CYS A 58 -1.42 -13.07 -13.30
CA CYS A 58 -0.31 -12.38 -12.66
C CYS A 58 0.84 -12.23 -13.68
N ILE A 59 1.34 -11.00 -13.81
CA ILE A 59 2.36 -10.62 -14.80
C ILE A 59 3.61 -10.14 -14.07
N LEU A 60 4.77 -10.55 -14.55
CA LEU A 60 6.07 -10.02 -14.16
C LEU A 60 6.54 -9.00 -15.18
N PHE A 61 6.93 -7.81 -14.70
CA PHE A 61 7.48 -6.71 -15.48
C PHE A 61 8.92 -6.39 -15.08
N ASP A 62 9.72 -5.91 -16.04
CA ASP A 62 10.98 -5.24 -15.75
C ASP A 62 10.75 -3.81 -15.20
N SER A 63 11.84 -3.13 -14.82
CA SER A 63 11.76 -1.74 -14.32
C SER A 63 11.42 -0.70 -15.40
N GLU A 64 11.38 -1.06 -16.69
CA GLU A 64 10.93 -0.26 -17.82
C GLU A 64 9.45 -0.43 -18.12
N GLY A 65 8.79 -1.37 -17.42
CA GLY A 65 7.39 -1.73 -17.64
C GLY A 65 7.17 -2.61 -18.86
N ASN A 66 8.21 -3.36 -19.30
CA ASN A 66 8.02 -4.38 -20.32
C ASN A 66 7.61 -5.69 -19.64
N GLU A 67 6.61 -6.38 -20.20
CA GLU A 67 6.20 -7.69 -19.73
C GLU A 67 7.33 -8.70 -19.98
N ILE A 68 7.81 -9.37 -18.92
CA ILE A 68 8.82 -10.43 -19.00
C ILE A 68 8.12 -11.77 -19.23
N GLU A 69 7.16 -12.12 -18.36
CA GLU A 69 6.44 -13.38 -18.40
C GLU A 69 5.13 -13.35 -17.60
N THR A 70 4.23 -14.27 -17.92
CA THR A 70 3.06 -14.56 -17.09
C THR A 70 3.43 -15.57 -16.00
N VAL A 71 3.24 -15.21 -14.73
CA VAL A 71 3.54 -16.09 -13.60
C VAL A 71 2.49 -17.19 -13.45
N TRP A 72 1.20 -16.83 -13.58
CA TRP A 72 0.07 -17.75 -13.72
C TRP A 72 -1.08 -17.07 -14.45
N ASN A 73 -1.94 -17.86 -15.07
CA ASN A 73 -3.14 -17.35 -15.73
C ASN A 73 -4.33 -17.25 -14.79
N GLU A 74 -4.48 -18.23 -13.89
CA GLU A 74 -5.54 -18.35 -12.89
C GLU A 74 -5.00 -19.10 -11.66
N PRO A 75 -5.61 -18.91 -10.47
CA PRO A 75 -6.74 -18.06 -10.15
C PRO A 75 -6.33 -16.61 -9.93
N GLY A 76 -7.29 -15.66 -10.03
CA GLY A 76 -7.16 -14.31 -9.50
C GLY A 76 -7.42 -14.28 -7.99
N GLY A 77 -7.99 -13.18 -7.51
CA GLY A 77 -8.20 -12.98 -6.07
C GLY A 77 -6.91 -12.60 -5.36
N VAL A 78 -6.03 -11.85 -6.05
CA VAL A 78 -4.71 -11.47 -5.53
C VAL A 78 -4.78 -10.09 -4.91
N MET A 79 -4.86 -10.05 -3.58
CA MET A 79 -4.96 -8.82 -2.80
C MET A 79 -3.60 -8.30 -2.34
N SER A 80 -2.65 -9.22 -2.07
CA SER A 80 -1.30 -8.91 -1.62
C SER A 80 -0.29 -9.87 -2.22
N MET A 81 0.91 -9.36 -2.47
CA MET A 81 2.08 -10.12 -2.87
C MET A 81 3.30 -9.58 -2.12
N VAL A 82 4.22 -10.44 -1.71
CA VAL A 82 5.47 -10.04 -1.06
C VAL A 82 6.59 -11.00 -1.40
N GLN A 83 7.77 -10.47 -1.75
CA GLN A 83 8.96 -11.30 -1.97
C GLN A 83 9.43 -11.97 -0.69
N VAL A 84 9.77 -13.26 -0.76
CA VAL A 84 10.44 -13.96 0.34
C VAL A 84 11.83 -13.35 0.54
N PRO A 85 12.20 -12.91 1.75
CA PRO A 85 13.48 -12.27 2.00
C PRO A 85 14.67 -13.16 1.63
N GLY A 86 15.64 -12.58 0.90
CA GLY A 86 16.84 -13.29 0.44
C GLY A 86 16.63 -14.20 -0.78
N ALA A 87 15.39 -14.41 -1.21
CA ALA A 87 15.09 -15.22 -2.39
C ALA A 87 15.26 -14.43 -3.69
N ASN A 88 15.58 -15.13 -4.76
CA ASN A 88 15.68 -14.58 -6.12
C ASN A 88 14.48 -15.07 -6.95
N GLY A 89 13.37 -14.35 -6.83
CA GLY A 89 12.13 -14.62 -7.54
C GLY A 89 11.05 -15.36 -6.74
N GLN A 90 11.35 -15.99 -5.60
CA GLN A 90 10.30 -16.60 -4.77
C GLN A 90 9.52 -15.51 -4.03
N PHE A 91 8.18 -15.60 -4.08
CA PHE A 91 7.28 -14.68 -3.38
C PHE A 91 6.03 -15.39 -2.86
N LEU A 92 5.35 -14.72 -1.93
CA LEU A 92 4.04 -15.12 -1.43
C LEU A 92 2.95 -14.27 -2.07
N ALA A 93 1.75 -14.85 -2.26
CA ALA A 93 0.60 -14.14 -2.81
C ALA A 93 -0.71 -14.64 -2.17
N THR A 94 -1.71 -13.76 -2.07
CA THR A 94 -3.08 -14.22 -1.83
C THR A 94 -3.65 -14.81 -3.11
N HIS A 95 -4.46 -15.85 -3.01
CA HIS A 95 -5.28 -16.42 -4.08
C HIS A 95 -6.73 -16.50 -3.63
N LYS A 96 -7.66 -16.41 -4.58
CA LYS A 96 -9.10 -16.68 -4.41
C LYS A 96 -9.84 -15.72 -3.45
N PHE A 97 -9.36 -14.50 -3.27
CA PHE A 97 -10.12 -13.44 -2.64
C PHE A 97 -10.80 -12.59 -3.72
N TYR A 98 -11.94 -13.00 -4.23
CA TYR A 98 -12.60 -12.29 -5.34
C TYR A 98 -13.45 -11.09 -4.88
N SER A 99 -13.93 -11.11 -3.65
CA SER A 99 -14.65 -10.02 -2.99
C SER A 99 -14.84 -10.34 -1.50
N PRO A 100 -15.28 -9.38 -0.67
CA PRO A 100 -15.64 -9.68 0.73
C PRO A 100 -16.66 -10.81 0.91
N ASN A 101 -17.53 -11.01 -0.08
CA ASN A 101 -18.57 -12.06 -0.08
C ASN A 101 -18.17 -13.33 -0.85
N ASP A 102 -17.01 -13.33 -1.47
CA ASP A 102 -16.46 -14.44 -2.25
C ASP A 102 -14.96 -14.59 -1.95
N SER A 103 -14.66 -15.09 -0.76
CA SER A 103 -13.30 -15.24 -0.22
C SER A 103 -13.17 -16.35 0.82
N LYS A 104 -14.16 -17.27 0.89
CA LYS A 104 -14.10 -18.44 1.79
C LYS A 104 -12.96 -19.39 1.45
N GLU A 105 -12.56 -19.45 0.17
CA GLU A 105 -11.44 -20.27 -0.30
C GLU A 105 -10.11 -19.51 -0.37
N ALA A 106 -10.08 -18.29 0.16
CA ALA A 106 -8.85 -17.50 0.13
C ALA A 106 -7.72 -18.19 0.90
N LYS A 107 -6.52 -18.05 0.37
CA LYS A 107 -5.30 -18.64 0.90
C LYS A 107 -4.08 -17.81 0.58
N ILE A 108 -2.97 -18.08 1.25
CA ILE A 108 -1.64 -17.58 0.89
C ILE A 108 -0.87 -18.72 0.21
N VAL A 109 -0.31 -18.43 -0.95
CA VAL A 109 0.49 -19.37 -1.75
C VAL A 109 1.93 -18.94 -1.84
N ILE A 110 2.82 -19.91 -2.15
CA ILE A 110 4.23 -19.73 -2.45
C ILE A 110 4.41 -19.88 -3.95
N ALA A 111 4.86 -18.84 -4.62
CA ALA A 111 5.25 -18.87 -6.03
C ALA A 111 6.77 -18.97 -6.15
N THR A 112 7.27 -20.00 -6.83
CA THR A 112 8.70 -20.26 -6.98
C THR A 112 9.04 -20.48 -8.43
N PRO A 113 10.01 -19.73 -9.03
CA PRO A 113 10.46 -19.98 -10.39
C PRO A 113 11.21 -21.32 -10.44
N THR A 114 10.93 -22.10 -11.47
CA THR A 114 11.56 -23.41 -11.71
C THR A 114 12.66 -23.32 -12.75
N LYS A 115 13.53 -24.34 -12.81
CA LYS A 115 14.67 -24.37 -13.74
C LYS A 115 14.26 -24.45 -15.22
N ASP A 116 13.06 -24.96 -15.50
CA ASP A 116 12.48 -25.06 -16.85
C ASP A 116 11.72 -23.80 -17.29
N GLY A 117 11.84 -22.70 -16.53
CA GLY A 117 11.25 -21.41 -16.86
C GLY A 117 9.74 -21.31 -16.55
N LYS A 118 9.22 -22.21 -15.71
CA LYS A 118 7.84 -22.16 -15.20
C LYS A 118 7.80 -21.67 -13.77
N TRP A 119 6.59 -21.52 -13.24
CA TRP A 119 6.33 -21.20 -11.84
C TRP A 119 5.64 -22.36 -11.15
N SER A 120 6.18 -22.76 -10.01
CA SER A 120 5.52 -23.70 -9.09
C SER A 120 4.71 -22.91 -8.09
N ILE A 121 3.40 -23.19 -8.01
CA ILE A 121 2.49 -22.54 -7.05
C ILE A 121 2.05 -23.58 -6.04
N ARG A 122 2.36 -23.34 -4.75
CA ARG A 122 2.02 -24.26 -3.66
C ARG A 122 1.33 -23.49 -2.54
N THR A 123 0.45 -24.12 -1.79
CA THR A 123 -0.21 -23.54 -0.62
C THR A 123 0.78 -23.39 0.54
N LEU A 124 0.86 -22.19 1.10
CA LEU A 124 1.51 -21.92 2.38
C LEU A 124 0.53 -22.15 3.53
N VAL A 125 -0.66 -21.55 3.41
CA VAL A 125 -1.73 -21.68 4.41
C VAL A 125 -3.09 -21.34 3.81
N ASN A 126 -4.11 -22.13 4.11
CA ASN A 126 -5.51 -21.78 3.87
C ASN A 126 -5.95 -20.80 4.95
N LEU A 127 -6.32 -19.58 4.55
CA LEU A 127 -6.76 -18.51 5.45
C LEU A 127 -7.97 -17.82 4.84
N PRO A 128 -9.20 -18.32 5.11
CA PRO A 128 -10.43 -17.71 4.61
C PRO A 128 -10.48 -16.21 4.89
N HIS A 129 -10.92 -15.45 3.87
CA HIS A 129 -11.05 -13.99 3.92
C HIS A 129 -9.74 -13.21 4.11
N VAL A 130 -8.56 -13.80 3.91
CA VAL A 130 -7.29 -13.08 3.96
C VAL A 130 -7.27 -12.00 2.86
N HIS A 131 -7.07 -10.75 3.30
CA HIS A 131 -7.08 -9.58 2.41
C HIS A 131 -5.69 -8.98 2.26
N ARG A 132 -5.00 -8.73 3.37
CA ARG A 132 -3.63 -8.20 3.39
C ARG A 132 -2.73 -9.11 4.18
N PHE A 133 -1.48 -9.22 3.76
CA PHE A 133 -0.39 -9.81 4.52
C PHE A 133 0.94 -9.23 4.10
N ASP A 134 1.94 -9.35 4.94
CA ASP A 134 3.32 -8.99 4.62
C ASP A 134 4.30 -9.82 5.47
N LEU A 135 5.58 -9.65 5.18
CA LEU A 135 6.70 -10.21 5.92
C LEU A 135 7.46 -9.07 6.59
N ILE A 136 7.53 -9.12 7.92
CA ILE A 136 8.28 -8.13 8.72
C ILE A 136 9.40 -8.81 9.51
N LYS A 137 10.47 -8.06 9.76
CA LYS A 137 11.69 -8.59 10.36
C LYS A 137 11.98 -7.95 11.70
N ARG A 138 12.45 -8.76 12.65
CA ARG A 138 13.08 -8.30 13.89
C ARG A 138 14.12 -9.32 14.36
N ASN A 139 15.29 -8.86 14.76
CA ASN A 139 16.35 -9.67 15.37
C ASN A 139 16.70 -10.94 14.57
N GLY A 140 16.79 -10.83 13.23
CA GLY A 140 17.13 -11.94 12.33
C GLY A 140 15.99 -12.92 12.03
N LYS A 141 14.83 -12.78 12.69
CA LYS A 141 13.60 -13.54 12.39
C LYS A 141 12.75 -12.80 11.36
N THR A 142 12.03 -13.60 10.57
CA THR A 142 10.99 -13.10 9.66
C THR A 142 9.64 -13.58 10.15
N TYR A 143 8.68 -12.67 10.25
CA TYR A 143 7.31 -12.98 10.64
C TYR A 143 6.36 -12.69 9.49
N LEU A 144 5.50 -13.65 9.18
CA LEU A 144 4.31 -13.39 8.39
C LEU A 144 3.25 -12.79 9.32
N ILE A 145 2.71 -11.62 8.92
CA ILE A 145 1.54 -11.00 9.55
C ILE A 145 0.42 -10.92 8.51
N ALA A 146 -0.79 -11.36 8.85
CA ALA A 146 -1.90 -11.45 7.91
C ALA A 146 -3.20 -10.94 8.51
N CYS A 147 -3.99 -10.23 7.70
CA CYS A 147 -5.26 -9.63 8.05
C CYS A 147 -6.39 -10.29 7.29
N THR A 148 -7.39 -10.81 8.00
CA THR A 148 -8.64 -11.25 7.37
C THR A 148 -9.66 -10.13 7.46
N LEU A 149 -10.36 -9.85 6.37
CA LEU A 149 -11.34 -8.77 6.28
C LEU A 149 -12.58 -9.03 7.18
N LYS A 150 -12.92 -10.30 7.32
CA LYS A 150 -13.94 -10.87 8.22
C LYS A 150 -13.50 -12.29 8.61
N SER A 151 -14.18 -12.89 9.57
CA SER A 151 -13.93 -14.29 9.98
C SER A 151 -14.96 -15.28 9.43
N GLY A 152 -16.03 -14.79 8.82
CA GLY A 152 -17.10 -15.59 8.24
C GLY A 152 -18.27 -14.72 7.79
N HIS A 153 -19.22 -15.31 7.10
CA HIS A 153 -20.50 -14.71 6.76
C HIS A 153 -21.54 -15.79 6.45
N GLU A 154 -22.80 -15.53 6.75
CA GLU A 154 -23.92 -16.42 6.45
C GLU A 154 -24.68 -15.96 5.21
N TYR A 155 -24.73 -14.66 4.95
CA TYR A 155 -25.40 -14.04 3.82
C TYR A 155 -24.52 -12.92 3.20
N LYS A 156 -24.94 -12.41 2.05
CA LYS A 156 -24.25 -11.32 1.37
C LYS A 156 -24.21 -10.07 2.26
N ASP A 157 -23.05 -9.43 2.33
CA ASP A 157 -22.79 -8.23 3.15
C ASP A 157 -22.98 -8.42 4.69
N ASP A 158 -22.90 -9.67 5.15
CA ASP A 158 -22.82 -9.98 6.56
C ASP A 158 -21.44 -9.60 7.11
N TRP A 159 -21.43 -8.70 8.10
CA TRP A 159 -20.24 -8.22 8.82
C TRP A 159 -20.27 -8.55 10.32
N SER A 160 -21.14 -9.45 10.74
CA SER A 160 -21.30 -9.86 12.14
C SER A 160 -20.07 -10.59 12.71
N ASN A 161 -19.24 -11.16 11.83
CA ASN A 161 -18.02 -11.86 12.19
C ASN A 161 -16.78 -11.01 11.83
N PRO A 162 -16.26 -10.19 12.75
CA PRO A 162 -15.11 -9.31 12.50
C PRO A 162 -13.88 -10.08 12.02
N GLY A 163 -13.00 -9.38 11.29
CA GLY A 163 -11.71 -9.91 10.90
C GLY A 163 -10.75 -10.06 12.08
N LYS A 164 -9.60 -10.65 11.81
CA LYS A 164 -8.53 -10.92 12.78
C LYS A 164 -7.19 -10.58 12.19
N VAL A 165 -6.21 -10.38 13.05
CA VAL A 165 -4.80 -10.33 12.69
C VAL A 165 -4.12 -11.61 13.18
N TYR A 166 -3.42 -12.26 12.26
CA TYR A 166 -2.69 -13.49 12.48
C TYR A 166 -1.21 -13.25 12.31
N ALA A 167 -0.38 -14.01 13.00
CA ALA A 167 1.06 -14.02 12.79
C ALA A 167 1.66 -15.41 12.99
N ALA A 168 2.80 -15.62 12.34
CA ALA A 168 3.69 -16.76 12.56
C ALA A 168 5.13 -16.39 12.20
N GLU A 169 6.11 -17.00 12.85
CA GLU A 169 7.48 -16.99 12.35
C GLU A 169 7.53 -17.78 11.04
N LEU A 170 8.10 -17.18 9.98
CA LEU A 170 8.25 -17.81 8.68
C LEU A 170 9.59 -18.55 8.65
N PRO A 171 9.61 -19.86 8.44
CA PRO A 171 10.88 -20.60 8.32
C PRO A 171 11.63 -20.20 7.04
N ASN A 172 12.95 -20.32 7.07
CA ASN A 172 13.81 -19.99 5.92
C ASN A 172 13.58 -20.92 4.71
N ASP A 173 13.21 -22.17 4.98
CA ASP A 173 12.88 -23.17 3.94
C ASP A 173 11.38 -23.38 3.84
N LEU A 174 10.81 -23.00 2.70
CA LEU A 174 9.40 -23.16 2.38
C LEU A 174 9.10 -24.37 1.49
N SER A 175 10.09 -25.26 1.26
CA SER A 175 9.97 -26.36 0.30
C SER A 175 8.95 -27.43 0.71
N ASN A 176 8.70 -27.60 1.99
CA ASN A 176 7.80 -28.62 2.52
C ASN A 176 6.32 -28.20 2.56
N PHE A 177 6.02 -26.90 2.45
CA PHE A 177 4.63 -26.43 2.52
C PHE A 177 3.83 -26.79 1.27
N ASN A 178 2.62 -27.29 1.49
CA ASN A 178 1.66 -27.74 0.48
C ASN A 178 0.25 -27.80 1.09
N GLU A 179 -0.74 -28.39 0.39
CA GLU A 179 -2.12 -28.51 0.89
C GLU A 179 -2.25 -29.34 2.17
N GLU A 180 -1.35 -30.30 2.41
CA GLU A 180 -1.39 -31.20 3.56
C GLU A 180 -0.57 -30.67 4.75
N PHE A 181 0.52 -29.93 4.47
CA PHE A 181 1.41 -29.37 5.47
C PHE A 181 1.45 -27.84 5.34
N GLN A 182 0.81 -27.13 6.27
CA GLN A 182 0.59 -25.70 6.21
C GLN A 182 1.21 -24.96 7.39
N LEU A 183 1.54 -23.69 7.18
CA LEU A 183 2.04 -22.80 8.22
C LEU A 183 0.98 -22.59 9.31
N GLN A 184 1.38 -22.81 10.57
CA GLN A 184 0.49 -22.62 11.71
C GLN A 184 0.47 -21.16 12.15
N LEU A 185 -0.69 -20.51 11.99
CA LEU A 185 -0.89 -19.11 12.36
C LEU A 185 -1.51 -18.99 13.77
N LYS A 186 -1.05 -18.01 14.54
CA LYS A 186 -1.67 -17.60 15.80
C LYS A 186 -2.47 -16.32 15.59
N VAL A 187 -3.65 -16.23 16.21
CA VAL A 187 -4.39 -14.96 16.31
C VAL A 187 -3.68 -14.08 17.31
N ILE A 188 -3.24 -12.90 16.88
CA ILE A 188 -2.61 -11.90 17.74
C ILE A 188 -3.56 -10.75 18.08
N LYS A 189 -4.61 -10.52 17.28
CA LYS A 189 -5.71 -9.60 17.60
C LYS A 189 -7.01 -10.06 16.95
N ASP A 190 -8.09 -10.05 17.72
CA ASP A 190 -9.46 -10.34 17.28
C ASP A 190 -10.31 -9.06 17.23
N GLY A 191 -11.53 -9.17 16.69
CA GLY A 191 -12.49 -8.08 16.69
C GLY A 191 -12.21 -6.94 15.72
N MET A 192 -11.37 -7.16 14.71
CA MET A 192 -10.99 -6.16 13.70
C MET A 192 -12.05 -6.07 12.59
N LEU A 193 -13.15 -5.35 12.87
CA LEU A 193 -14.24 -5.19 11.90
C LEU A 193 -13.76 -4.50 10.62
N LYS A 194 -14.02 -5.10 9.45
CA LYS A 194 -13.57 -4.63 8.13
C LYS A 194 -12.06 -4.32 8.13
N ASN A 195 -11.26 -5.29 8.53
CA ASN A 195 -9.81 -5.22 8.67
C ASN A 195 -9.15 -5.17 7.29
N HIS A 196 -9.03 -3.97 6.71
CA HIS A 196 -8.74 -3.77 5.28
C HIS A 196 -7.31 -3.33 5.00
N GLY A 197 -6.85 -2.27 5.66
CA GLY A 197 -5.60 -1.61 5.36
C GLY A 197 -4.40 -2.25 6.04
N TYR A 198 -3.28 -2.26 5.33
CA TYR A 198 -1.98 -2.69 5.85
C TYR A 198 -0.88 -1.83 5.25
N TYR A 199 0.03 -1.34 6.08
CA TYR A 199 1.22 -0.64 5.67
C TYR A 199 2.42 -1.03 6.55
N LYS A 200 3.57 -1.34 5.93
CA LYS A 200 4.82 -1.57 6.64
C LYS A 200 5.55 -0.26 6.88
N VAL A 201 6.01 -0.06 8.08
CA VAL A 201 6.75 1.13 8.50
C VAL A 201 8.03 0.72 9.23
N MET A 202 9.11 1.46 8.99
CA MET A 202 10.35 1.37 9.78
C MET A 202 10.31 2.44 10.87
N GLU A 203 10.33 2.03 12.12
CA GLU A 203 10.36 2.94 13.27
C GLU A 203 11.49 2.52 14.22
N GLU A 204 12.41 3.44 14.53
CA GLU A 204 13.56 3.17 15.40
C GLU A 204 14.38 1.92 15.02
N GLY A 205 14.48 1.63 13.71
CA GLY A 205 15.20 0.47 13.19
C GLY A 205 14.44 -0.86 13.26
N VAL A 206 13.16 -0.85 13.66
CA VAL A 206 12.29 -2.03 13.70
C VAL A 206 11.22 -1.94 12.61
N GLU A 207 11.05 -3.02 11.84
CA GLU A 207 9.91 -3.13 10.92
C GLU A 207 8.63 -3.38 11.72
N THR A 208 7.63 -2.53 11.53
CA THR A 208 6.31 -2.61 12.18
C THR A 208 5.19 -2.61 11.14
N ALA A 209 4.02 -3.08 11.53
CA ALA A 209 2.82 -3.07 10.70
C ALA A 209 1.79 -2.06 11.22
N VAL A 210 1.30 -1.19 10.35
CA VAL A 210 0.14 -0.33 10.61
C VAL A 210 -1.07 -0.97 9.93
N ILE A 211 -2.10 -1.29 10.71
CA ILE A 211 -3.29 -2.01 10.26
C ILE A 211 -4.54 -1.20 10.59
N SER A 212 -5.41 -1.07 9.59
CA SER A 212 -6.61 -0.22 9.65
C SER A 212 -7.89 -1.03 9.58
N SER A 213 -8.89 -0.62 10.37
CA SER A 213 -10.21 -1.24 10.45
C SER A 213 -11.27 -0.23 10.89
N GLU A 214 -12.56 -0.62 10.93
CA GLU A 214 -13.65 0.20 11.45
C GLU A 214 -13.52 0.53 12.95
N ILE A 215 -12.65 -0.17 13.70
CA ILE A 215 -12.40 0.14 15.10
C ILE A 215 -11.16 1.03 15.31
N GLY A 216 -10.56 1.50 14.22
CA GLY A 216 -9.41 2.40 14.23
C GLY A 216 -8.16 1.84 13.57
N VAL A 217 -7.04 2.53 13.80
CA VAL A 217 -5.71 2.19 13.30
C VAL A 217 -4.83 1.69 14.43
N PHE A 218 -4.15 0.59 14.18
CA PHE A 218 -3.28 -0.09 15.15
C PHE A 218 -1.89 -0.30 14.58
N GLN A 219 -0.89 -0.14 15.41
CA GLN A 219 0.48 -0.53 15.13
C GLN A 219 0.81 -1.85 15.81
N PHE A 220 1.40 -2.77 15.06
CA PHE A 220 1.85 -4.08 15.51
C PHE A 220 3.37 -4.14 15.43
N ILE A 221 4.00 -4.38 16.57
CA ILE A 221 5.45 -4.47 16.73
C ILE A 221 5.78 -5.94 17.01
N PRO A 222 6.64 -6.58 16.18
CA PRO A 222 6.95 -8.00 16.36
C PRO A 222 7.73 -8.26 17.66
N PRO A 223 7.69 -9.49 18.18
CA PRO A 223 8.38 -9.89 19.41
C PRO A 223 9.88 -9.55 19.38
N GLU A 224 10.41 -9.07 20.48
CA GLU A 224 11.84 -8.81 20.62
C GLU A 224 12.66 -10.08 20.82
N THR A 225 12.09 -11.02 21.59
CA THR A 225 12.65 -12.33 21.88
C THR A 225 11.59 -13.42 21.68
N GLU A 226 11.96 -14.69 21.74
CA GLU A 226 11.02 -15.82 21.63
C GLU A 226 9.99 -15.87 22.77
N ASP A 227 10.32 -15.31 23.92
CA ASP A 227 9.48 -15.31 25.12
C ASP A 227 8.58 -14.06 25.20
N THR A 228 8.67 -13.12 24.25
CA THR A 228 7.86 -11.91 24.25
C THR A 228 6.68 -12.06 23.27
N GLU A 229 5.59 -11.35 23.56
CA GLU A 229 4.42 -11.29 22.71
C GLU A 229 4.50 -10.07 21.76
N TRP A 230 3.62 -10.01 20.77
CA TRP A 230 3.44 -8.84 19.92
C TRP A 230 2.97 -7.66 20.76
N GLU A 231 3.63 -6.51 20.62
CA GLU A 231 3.13 -5.25 21.17
C GLU A 231 2.13 -4.65 20.20
N ILE A 232 0.95 -4.25 20.69
CA ILE A 232 -0.14 -3.69 19.86
C ILE A 232 -0.55 -2.34 20.44
N LYS A 233 -0.33 -1.28 19.66
CA LYS A 233 -0.69 0.10 20.02
C LYS A 233 -1.87 0.57 19.18
N GLN A 234 -2.93 1.07 19.79
CA GLN A 234 -3.97 1.78 19.07
C GLN A 234 -3.52 3.23 18.85
N LEU A 235 -3.38 3.63 17.59
CA LEU A 235 -2.94 4.98 17.23
C LEU A 235 -4.10 5.96 17.25
N ILE A 236 -5.24 5.59 16.64
CA ILE A 236 -6.50 6.32 16.64
C ILE A 236 -7.67 5.34 16.71
N ASN A 237 -8.84 5.83 17.13
CA ASN A 237 -10.09 5.05 17.16
C ASN A 237 -11.09 5.44 16.04
N THR A 238 -10.68 6.29 15.10
CA THR A 238 -11.48 6.67 13.94
C THR A 238 -11.61 5.50 12.97
N PRO A 239 -12.82 5.13 12.51
CA PRO A 239 -13.01 4.13 11.47
C PRO A 239 -12.16 4.43 10.24
N SER A 240 -11.36 3.46 9.80
CA SER A 240 -10.34 3.67 8.78
C SER A 240 -10.29 2.50 7.79
N SER A 241 -10.14 2.82 6.50
CA SER A 241 -9.91 1.84 5.43
C SER A 241 -8.44 1.49 5.31
N ASP A 242 -7.58 2.51 5.29
CA ASP A 242 -6.13 2.35 5.15
C ASP A 242 -5.42 3.49 5.86
N ALA A 243 -4.15 3.30 6.23
CA ALA A 243 -3.35 4.33 6.89
C ALA A 243 -1.86 4.14 6.66
N VAL A 244 -1.11 5.25 6.67
CA VAL A 244 0.35 5.27 6.58
C VAL A 244 0.95 6.26 7.56
N LEU A 245 2.09 5.91 8.14
CA LEU A 245 2.92 6.81 8.94
C LEU A 245 4.00 7.44 8.06
N ILE A 246 4.11 8.76 8.08
CA ILE A 246 5.07 9.55 7.31
C ILE A 246 5.34 10.88 8.01
N ASP A 247 6.60 11.28 8.10
CA ASP A 247 6.99 12.64 8.53
C ASP A 247 6.78 13.59 7.34
N ILE A 248 5.53 14.04 7.15
CA ILE A 248 5.15 14.82 5.97
C ILE A 248 5.63 16.26 6.03
N ASP A 249 5.80 16.84 7.22
CA ASP A 249 6.27 18.21 7.40
C ASP A 249 7.76 18.30 7.79
N SER A 250 8.45 17.16 7.83
CA SER A 250 9.89 17.04 8.07
C SER A 250 10.34 17.61 9.42
N ASP A 251 9.53 17.48 10.46
CA ASP A 251 9.88 17.90 11.82
C ASP A 251 10.44 16.78 12.71
N GLY A 252 10.52 15.54 12.19
CA GLY A 252 11.05 14.37 12.86
C GLY A 252 10.01 13.52 13.57
N GLU A 253 8.75 13.95 13.66
CA GLU A 253 7.62 13.14 14.15
C GLU A 253 6.78 12.62 12.99
N MET A 254 6.30 11.37 13.10
CA MET A 254 5.47 10.76 12.07
C MET A 254 4.02 11.23 12.18
N GLU A 255 3.48 11.82 11.12
CA GLU A 255 2.05 11.99 10.93
C GLU A 255 1.40 10.69 10.48
N LEU A 256 0.09 10.56 10.77
CA LEU A 256 -0.73 9.46 10.34
C LEU A 256 -1.71 9.94 9.27
N ALA A 257 -1.48 9.57 8.02
CA ALA A 257 -2.42 9.80 6.92
C ALA A 257 -3.38 8.62 6.79
N VAL A 258 -4.68 8.92 6.66
CA VAL A 258 -5.76 7.93 6.80
C VAL A 258 -6.80 8.09 5.69
N LEU A 259 -7.21 6.97 5.10
CA LEU A 259 -8.40 6.85 4.27
C LEU A 259 -9.57 6.38 5.15
N ALA A 260 -10.67 7.12 5.20
CA ALA A 260 -11.75 6.90 6.18
C ALA A 260 -13.17 7.12 5.59
N PRO A 261 -14.14 6.35 6.07
CA PRO A 261 -14.07 5.02 6.69
C PRO A 261 -13.77 3.92 5.67
N PHE A 262 -14.07 2.67 5.93
CA PHE A 262 -13.90 1.56 4.98
C PHE A 262 -14.55 1.85 3.61
N HIS A 263 -13.74 1.92 2.54
CA HIS A 263 -14.13 2.35 1.19
C HIS A 263 -14.87 3.71 1.19
N GLY A 264 -14.52 4.58 2.13
CA GLY A 264 -15.16 5.89 2.30
C GLY A 264 -14.65 6.94 1.31
N ASP A 265 -14.93 8.19 1.67
CA ASP A 265 -14.73 9.35 0.79
C ASP A 265 -13.86 10.45 1.43
N THR A 266 -13.22 10.16 2.54
CA THR A 266 -12.51 11.17 3.33
C THR A 266 -11.04 10.79 3.50
N VAL A 267 -10.15 11.76 3.27
CA VAL A 267 -8.72 11.68 3.61
C VAL A 267 -8.43 12.62 4.76
N ARG A 268 -7.74 12.10 5.79
CA ARG A 268 -7.34 12.86 6.97
C ARG A 268 -5.85 12.69 7.23
N ILE A 269 -5.22 13.72 7.80
CA ILE A 269 -3.86 13.63 8.34
C ILE A 269 -3.93 14.03 9.82
N TYR A 270 -3.33 13.22 10.66
CA TYR A 270 -3.21 13.45 12.10
C TYR A 270 -1.75 13.67 12.47
N LYS A 271 -1.51 14.69 13.30
CA LYS A 271 -0.20 14.96 13.88
C LYS A 271 -0.19 14.62 15.36
N LYS A 272 0.90 14.03 15.85
CA LYS A 272 1.05 13.73 17.26
C LYS A 272 1.24 15.03 18.06
N LYS A 273 0.45 15.22 19.12
CA LYS A 273 0.58 16.32 20.09
C LYS A 273 0.46 15.73 21.49
N GLU A 274 1.54 15.85 22.28
CA GLU A 274 1.58 15.28 23.64
C GLU A 274 1.32 13.77 23.67
N GLY A 275 1.86 13.04 22.67
CA GLY A 275 1.70 11.59 22.53
C GLY A 275 0.38 11.12 21.93
N ILE A 276 -0.55 12.02 21.58
CA ILE A 276 -1.88 11.71 21.05
C ILE A 276 -2.01 12.27 19.64
N TYR A 277 -2.53 11.47 18.71
CA TYR A 277 -2.82 11.92 17.35
C TYR A 277 -4.05 12.83 17.34
N LYS A 278 -3.89 14.07 16.86
CA LYS A 278 -4.93 15.07 16.67
C LYS A 278 -5.05 15.42 15.19
N GLU A 279 -6.26 15.56 14.70
CA GLU A 279 -6.50 15.93 13.29
C GLU A 279 -5.81 17.26 12.95
N MET A 280 -5.01 17.23 11.91
CA MET A 280 -4.27 18.37 11.37
C MET A 280 -4.86 18.84 10.03
N TYR A 281 -5.36 17.91 9.23
CA TYR A 281 -5.88 18.17 7.90
C TYR A 281 -7.01 17.22 7.54
N VAL A 282 -8.02 17.76 6.85
CA VAL A 282 -9.06 17.00 6.16
C VAL A 282 -9.08 17.47 4.71
N HIS A 283 -9.04 16.53 3.78
CA HIS A 283 -9.12 16.87 2.34
C HIS A 283 -10.49 17.51 2.05
N PRO A 284 -10.50 18.70 1.38
CA PRO A 284 -11.72 19.52 1.28
C PRO A 284 -12.77 18.94 0.33
N GLU A 285 -12.36 18.09 -0.62
CA GLU A 285 -13.26 17.47 -1.57
C GLU A 285 -13.50 15.99 -1.27
N PRO A 286 -14.71 15.45 -1.50
CA PRO A 286 -14.95 14.02 -1.40
C PRO A 286 -14.10 13.23 -2.38
N VAL A 287 -13.46 12.17 -1.90
CA VAL A 287 -12.63 11.24 -2.68
C VAL A 287 -13.26 9.85 -2.63
N GLU A 288 -14.36 9.69 -3.33
CA GLU A 288 -15.28 8.56 -3.24
C GLU A 288 -14.60 7.21 -3.51
N PHE A 289 -14.77 6.26 -2.59
CA PHE A 289 -14.17 4.94 -2.63
C PHE A 289 -12.62 5.03 -2.65
N THR A 290 -12.05 5.67 -1.62
CA THR A 290 -10.60 5.74 -1.43
C THR A 290 -10.01 4.33 -1.31
N HIS A 291 -8.86 4.10 -1.97
CA HIS A 291 -8.30 2.75 -2.00
C HIS A 291 -6.78 2.70 -2.10
N ALA A 292 -6.17 3.34 -3.10
CA ALA A 292 -4.71 3.38 -3.22
C ALA A 292 -4.12 4.34 -2.20
N LEU A 293 -3.05 3.92 -1.50
CA LEU A 293 -2.33 4.73 -0.53
C LEU A 293 -0.84 4.38 -0.58
N TYR A 294 0.01 5.40 -0.66
CA TYR A 294 1.45 5.28 -0.51
C TYR A 294 1.99 6.49 0.26
N GLY A 295 2.90 6.26 1.19
CA GLY A 295 3.63 7.30 1.89
C GLY A 295 5.13 7.15 1.66
N GLY A 296 5.78 8.22 1.22
CA GLY A 296 7.21 8.23 0.94
C GLY A 296 7.63 9.51 0.23
N ASN A 297 8.86 9.56 -0.27
CA ASN A 297 9.34 10.72 -1.01
C ASN A 297 8.88 10.68 -2.47
N LEU A 298 8.42 11.82 -2.98
CA LEU A 298 8.13 12.04 -4.39
C LEU A 298 8.77 13.37 -4.79
N CYS A 299 9.63 13.37 -5.81
CA CYS A 299 10.43 14.52 -6.22
C CYS A 299 11.19 15.16 -5.05
N GLY A 300 11.76 14.31 -4.16
CA GLY A 300 12.52 14.75 -2.99
C GLY A 300 11.69 15.32 -1.83
N LYS A 301 10.34 15.33 -1.93
CA LYS A 301 9.44 15.83 -0.89
C LYS A 301 8.67 14.68 -0.23
N PRO A 302 8.54 14.63 1.11
CA PRO A 302 7.62 13.71 1.75
C PRO A 302 6.20 13.88 1.21
N SER A 303 5.59 12.80 0.78
CA SER A 303 4.33 12.82 0.03
C SER A 303 3.43 11.66 0.39
N VAL A 304 2.12 11.91 0.41
CA VAL A 304 1.09 10.87 0.48
C VAL A 304 0.39 10.80 -0.87
N VAL A 305 0.59 9.69 -1.59
CA VAL A 305 -0.09 9.44 -2.88
C VAL A 305 -1.37 8.67 -2.63
N ILE A 306 -2.46 9.18 -3.15
CA ILE A 306 -3.81 8.67 -2.90
C ILE A 306 -4.54 8.45 -4.22
N GLY A 307 -5.27 7.33 -4.27
CA GLY A 307 -6.15 7.03 -5.39
C GLY A 307 -7.54 6.63 -4.92
N HIS A 308 -8.57 7.04 -5.70
CA HIS A 308 -9.95 6.70 -5.40
C HIS A 308 -10.68 6.17 -6.66
N ARG A 309 -11.67 5.29 -6.43
CA ARG A 309 -12.23 4.41 -7.47
C ARG A 309 -13.60 4.84 -7.98
N GLN A 310 -14.25 5.82 -7.35
CA GLN A 310 -15.53 6.40 -7.76
C GLN A 310 -15.43 7.92 -7.90
N GLY A 311 -16.49 8.58 -8.32
CA GLY A 311 -16.49 10.02 -8.57
C GLY A 311 -15.49 10.42 -9.65
N LYS A 312 -14.57 11.33 -9.35
CA LYS A 312 -13.52 11.79 -10.26
C LYS A 312 -12.49 10.70 -10.63
N LYS A 313 -12.37 9.64 -9.83
CA LYS A 313 -11.41 8.52 -10.02
C LYS A 313 -9.97 9.00 -10.19
N SER A 314 -9.54 9.92 -9.37
CA SER A 314 -8.22 10.55 -9.48
C SER A 314 -7.12 9.75 -8.77
N LEU A 315 -5.90 9.99 -9.22
CA LEU A 315 -4.64 9.73 -8.52
C LEU A 315 -3.99 11.07 -8.24
N PHE A 316 -3.64 11.37 -6.99
CA PHE A 316 -3.07 12.65 -6.58
C PHE A 316 -2.08 12.49 -5.43
N ALA A 317 -1.24 13.49 -5.22
CA ALA A 317 -0.28 13.55 -4.13
C ALA A 317 -0.62 14.70 -3.18
N LEU A 318 -0.45 14.45 -1.88
CA LEU A 318 -0.46 15.47 -0.82
C LEU A 318 0.97 15.68 -0.34
N THR A 319 1.39 16.94 -0.23
CA THR A 319 2.68 17.37 0.30
C THR A 319 2.48 18.50 1.28
N TYR A 320 3.46 18.73 2.16
CA TYR A 320 3.43 19.87 3.08
C TYR A 320 4.21 21.05 2.50
N ASP A 321 3.58 22.22 2.46
CA ASP A 321 4.22 23.49 2.11
C ASP A 321 4.63 24.19 3.42
N ALA A 322 5.94 24.22 3.69
CA ALA A 322 6.48 24.79 4.92
C ALA A 322 6.30 26.32 5.01
N GLU A 323 6.27 27.05 3.88
CA GLU A 323 6.07 28.51 3.86
C GLU A 323 4.62 28.87 4.18
N LYS A 324 3.68 28.18 3.54
CA LYS A 324 2.24 28.38 3.76
C LYS A 324 1.72 27.65 4.99
N ARG A 325 2.52 26.72 5.54
CA ARG A 325 2.17 25.85 6.68
C ARG A 325 0.86 25.08 6.47
N ASN A 326 0.69 24.52 5.27
CA ASN A 326 -0.51 23.76 4.91
C ASN A 326 -0.20 22.61 3.96
N ILE A 327 -1.16 21.69 3.84
CA ILE A 327 -1.09 20.60 2.86
C ILE A 327 -1.51 21.12 1.49
N GLN A 328 -0.70 20.82 0.49
CA GLN A 328 -0.96 21.05 -0.93
C GLN A 328 -1.40 19.75 -1.58
N CYS A 329 -2.25 19.85 -2.59
CA CYS A 329 -2.73 18.70 -3.38
C CYS A 329 -2.34 18.92 -4.84
N GLU A 330 -1.64 17.94 -5.41
CA GLU A 330 -1.25 17.93 -6.82
C GLU A 330 -1.83 16.71 -7.54
N ASN A 331 -2.55 16.94 -8.64
CA ASN A 331 -3.19 15.87 -9.40
C ASN A 331 -2.17 15.16 -10.30
N ILE A 332 -2.13 13.83 -10.26
CA ILE A 332 -1.29 12.99 -11.12
C ILE A 332 -2.08 12.50 -12.33
N ASP A 333 -3.31 12.01 -12.14
CA ASP A 333 -4.21 11.55 -13.20
C ASP A 333 -5.67 11.62 -12.76
N THR A 334 -6.58 11.64 -13.71
CA THR A 334 -8.04 11.70 -13.48
C THR A 334 -8.77 10.72 -14.38
N GLY A 335 -9.84 10.10 -13.84
CA GLY A 335 -10.62 9.09 -14.57
C GLY A 335 -10.00 7.69 -14.55
N CYS A 336 -8.88 7.49 -13.86
CA CYS A 336 -8.14 6.23 -13.86
C CYS A 336 -8.66 5.19 -12.84
N GLY A 337 -9.11 5.62 -11.66
CA GLY A 337 -9.68 4.74 -10.62
C GLY A 337 -8.71 3.68 -10.10
N PRO A 338 -7.56 4.07 -9.52
CA PRO A 338 -6.52 3.15 -9.12
C PRO A 338 -6.91 2.36 -7.85
N ALA A 339 -6.55 1.07 -7.83
CA ALA A 339 -6.70 0.21 -6.66
C ALA A 339 -5.45 0.21 -5.77
N ASN A 340 -4.27 0.18 -6.35
CA ASN A 340 -3.00 0.23 -5.64
C ASN A 340 -1.97 1.04 -6.44
N VAL A 341 -0.94 1.50 -5.73
CA VAL A 341 0.22 2.17 -6.29
C VAL A 341 1.51 1.58 -5.73
N TYR A 342 2.57 1.61 -6.52
CA TYR A 342 3.92 1.24 -6.11
C TYR A 342 4.89 2.27 -6.66
N HIS A 343 5.80 2.74 -5.83
CA HIS A 343 6.78 3.76 -6.17
C HIS A 343 8.20 3.21 -6.14
N TYR A 344 9.02 3.65 -7.08
CA TYR A 344 10.47 3.46 -7.08
C TYR A 344 11.17 4.58 -7.85
N ILE A 345 12.48 4.74 -7.60
CA ILE A 345 13.31 5.71 -8.31
C ILE A 345 14.10 4.98 -9.38
N LYS A 346 14.12 5.54 -10.60
CA LYS A 346 14.91 5.07 -11.72
C LYS A 346 15.48 6.26 -12.51
N ASP A 347 16.80 6.22 -12.80
CA ASP A 347 17.51 7.27 -13.53
C ASP A 347 17.22 8.69 -12.98
N ASN A 348 17.19 8.82 -11.65
CA ASN A 348 16.84 10.02 -10.88
C ASN A 348 15.41 10.57 -11.14
N LYS A 349 14.51 9.74 -11.63
CA LYS A 349 13.10 10.06 -11.80
C LYS A 349 12.26 9.21 -10.88
N ASP A 350 11.18 9.78 -10.40
CA ASP A 350 10.19 9.05 -9.63
C ASP A 350 9.26 8.30 -10.58
N ILE A 351 9.08 7.02 -10.31
CA ILE A 351 8.20 6.14 -11.08
C ILE A 351 7.08 5.64 -10.15
N ILE A 352 5.85 5.90 -10.56
CA ILE A 352 4.66 5.31 -9.93
C ILE A 352 4.05 4.29 -10.89
N ILE A 353 3.92 3.04 -10.43
CA ILE A 353 3.07 2.04 -11.09
C ILE A 353 1.71 2.09 -10.41
N ALA A 354 0.66 2.22 -11.18
CA ALA A 354 -0.71 2.19 -10.67
C ALA A 354 -1.54 1.10 -11.37
N THR A 355 -2.31 0.37 -10.57
CA THR A 355 -3.35 -0.52 -11.09
C THR A 355 -4.66 0.26 -11.24
N ASN A 356 -4.86 0.88 -12.41
CA ASN A 356 -6.05 1.65 -12.76
C ASN A 356 -7.24 0.71 -12.99
N ARG A 357 -7.70 0.11 -11.90
CA ARG A 357 -8.64 -1.02 -11.87
C ARG A 357 -9.96 -0.74 -12.57
N GLU A 358 -10.46 0.48 -12.48
CA GLU A 358 -11.78 0.81 -13.00
C GLU A 358 -11.79 0.97 -14.52
N ILE A 359 -10.62 1.12 -15.14
CA ILE A 359 -10.46 1.16 -16.59
C ILE A 359 -9.61 -0.01 -17.13
N GLY A 360 -9.13 -0.91 -16.25
CA GLY A 360 -8.39 -2.12 -16.64
C GLY A 360 -6.99 -1.85 -17.19
N GLU A 361 -6.34 -0.77 -16.75
CA GLU A 361 -4.99 -0.39 -17.18
C GLU A 361 -3.97 -0.59 -16.07
N VAL A 362 -2.82 -1.15 -16.39
CA VAL A 362 -1.59 -0.98 -15.60
C VAL A 362 -0.83 0.18 -16.19
N ALA A 363 -0.68 1.25 -15.43
CA ALA A 363 -0.04 2.48 -15.89
C ALA A 363 1.26 2.75 -15.14
N MET A 364 2.26 3.26 -15.87
CA MET A 364 3.52 3.78 -15.36
C MET A 364 3.50 5.29 -15.53
N TYR A 365 3.66 6.01 -14.43
CA TYR A 365 3.81 7.46 -14.41
C TYR A 365 5.26 7.80 -14.09
N THR A 366 5.94 8.49 -15.00
CA THR A 366 7.26 9.09 -14.75
C THR A 366 7.03 10.53 -14.30
N ILE A 367 7.58 10.88 -13.14
CA ILE A 367 7.39 12.18 -12.51
C ILE A 367 8.75 12.84 -12.33
N GLU A 368 8.81 14.11 -12.77
CA GLU A 368 9.99 14.96 -12.71
C GLU A 368 9.57 16.30 -12.06
N SER A 369 10.42 16.86 -11.17
CA SER A 369 10.29 18.21 -10.60
C SER A 369 10.71 19.28 -11.60
#